data_002690e6fa4e115eef4a591b558330e2
#
_entry.id   002690e6fa4e115eef4a591b558330e2
#
_cell.length_a   1.000
_cell.length_b   1.000
_cell.length_c   1.000
_cell.angle_alpha   90.00
_cell.angle_beta   90.00
_cell.angle_gamma   90.00
#
_symmetry.space_group_name_H-M   'P 1'
#
loop_
_entity.id
_entity.type
_entity.pdbx_description
1 polymer ?
#
loop_
_entity_poly.entity_id
_entity_poly.type
_entity_poly.pdbx_seq_one_letter_code
_entity_poly.pdbx_strand_id
1 'polypeptide(L)'
;TVIRYALYEFDEMDFYANLDESTKDEFLNLASAIDENGLLRIYKFINKHKATAKKSHYHKIAVDKAVYDEYNERIGKIANKEKGNKNVINNLAISKTYTDPNTHKALIPGSSIKGAISTAYQEFLYNKYKDYDKVKNLMLDPTDSNIFKNLLISDSTQTATKIFKVQNLKRNIDKEGLSIRLELLSATKELEFSLIIKDENNLNISDIAQACNDHYLEIFDSIENDAIYSQLDDKFKDILRCAELEKIEL
;
A
#
# COMPACT_ATOMS: atom_id res chain seq x y z
N THR A 1 6.60 16.83 0.28
CA THR A 1 7.90 16.97 -0.41
C THR A 1 8.95 16.02 0.15
N VAL A 2 9.81 15.46 -0.71
CA VAL A 2 10.85 14.50 -0.29
C VAL A 2 12.17 15.23 0.01
N ILE A 3 12.67 15.09 1.24
CA ILE A 3 13.93 15.69 1.69
C ILE A 3 14.75 14.62 2.42
N ARG A 4 15.91 14.26 1.87
CA ARG A 4 16.91 13.37 2.47
C ARG A 4 16.29 12.14 3.18
N TYR A 5 15.71 11.23 2.38
CA TYR A 5 15.10 9.98 2.87
C TYR A 5 13.84 10.13 3.75
N ALA A 6 13.15 11.27 3.64
CA ALA A 6 11.87 11.47 4.26
C ALA A 6 10.90 12.22 3.34
N LEU A 7 9.64 11.79 3.31
CA LEU A 7 8.51 12.52 2.77
C LEU A 7 7.91 13.37 3.88
N TYR A 8 7.74 14.65 3.60
CA TYR A 8 7.05 15.60 4.47
C TYR A 8 5.71 15.94 3.83
N GLU A 9 4.64 15.63 4.52
CA GLU A 9 3.28 16.00 4.15
C GLU A 9 2.88 17.25 4.90
N PHE A 10 2.30 18.21 4.20
CA PHE A 10 1.92 19.50 4.73
C PHE A 10 0.62 19.96 4.12
N ASP A 11 -0.14 20.76 4.85
CA ASP A 11 -1.29 21.48 4.33
C ASP A 11 -0.82 22.68 3.50
N GLU A 12 -1.54 22.97 2.40
CA GLU A 12 -1.20 24.07 1.50
C GLU A 12 -1.31 25.45 2.19
N MET A 13 -2.27 25.60 3.10
CA MET A 13 -2.47 26.83 3.85
C MET A 13 -1.37 27.04 4.88
N ASP A 14 -0.94 25.98 5.57
CA ASP A 14 0.18 26.03 6.50
C ASP A 14 1.50 26.35 5.78
N PHE A 15 1.69 25.75 4.61
CA PHE A 15 2.84 26.07 3.77
C PHE A 15 2.83 27.54 3.34
N TYR A 16 1.70 28.03 2.84
CA TYR A 16 1.53 29.44 2.44
C TYR A 16 1.76 30.37 3.62
N ALA A 17 1.19 30.09 4.78
CA ALA A 17 1.35 30.93 5.99
C ALA A 17 2.81 31.05 6.43
N ASN A 18 3.63 30.03 6.22
CA ASN A 18 5.06 30.00 6.59
C ASN A 18 6.00 30.55 5.50
N LEU A 19 5.48 31.02 4.36
CA LEU A 19 6.26 31.76 3.37
C LEU A 19 6.48 33.21 3.83
N ASP A 20 7.58 33.84 3.40
CA ASP A 20 7.77 35.29 3.54
C ASP A 20 6.83 36.05 2.58
N GLU A 21 6.56 37.33 2.89
CA GLU A 21 5.56 38.13 2.15
C GLU A 21 5.87 38.24 0.65
N SER A 22 7.13 38.38 0.28
CA SER A 22 7.53 38.46 -1.12
C SER A 22 7.31 37.15 -1.89
N THR A 23 7.44 36.04 -1.19
CA THR A 23 7.27 34.69 -1.74
C THR A 23 5.81 34.24 -1.78
N LYS A 24 4.95 34.79 -0.90
CA LYS A 24 3.50 34.57 -0.93
C LYS A 24 2.87 35.03 -2.23
N ASP A 25 3.22 36.22 -2.71
CA ASP A 25 2.72 36.76 -3.97
C ASP A 25 3.15 35.88 -5.18
N GLU A 26 4.41 35.41 -5.17
CA GLU A 26 4.90 34.48 -6.19
C GLU A 26 4.06 33.18 -6.20
N PHE A 27 3.78 32.60 -5.02
CA PHE A 27 2.99 31.39 -4.91
C PHE A 27 1.56 31.58 -5.40
N LEU A 28 0.88 32.65 -5.00
CA LEU A 28 -0.50 32.95 -5.46
C LEU A 28 -0.59 33.14 -6.97
N ASN A 29 0.38 33.84 -7.56
CA ASN A 29 0.46 34.01 -9.02
C ASN A 29 0.66 32.66 -9.73
N LEU A 30 1.46 31.77 -9.19
CA LEU A 30 1.65 30.43 -9.74
C LEU A 30 0.40 29.56 -9.59
N ALA A 31 -0.28 29.61 -8.42
CA ALA A 31 -1.48 28.83 -8.13
C ALA A 31 -2.69 29.29 -8.97
N SER A 32 -2.77 30.59 -9.30
CA SER A 32 -3.85 31.14 -10.11
C SER A 32 -3.65 30.98 -11.61
N ALA A 33 -2.46 30.61 -12.07
CA ALA A 33 -2.17 30.39 -13.47
C ALA A 33 -2.70 29.03 -13.97
N ILE A 34 -3.85 29.06 -14.61
CA ILE A 34 -4.51 27.86 -15.20
C ILE A 34 -3.90 27.59 -16.57
N ASP A 35 -2.74 26.96 -16.63
CA ASP A 35 -2.15 26.47 -17.86
C ASP A 35 -1.55 25.06 -17.70
N GLU A 36 -1.21 24.42 -18.83
CA GLU A 36 -0.65 23.06 -18.87
C GLU A 36 0.64 22.88 -18.07
N ASN A 37 1.35 23.96 -17.78
CA ASN A 37 2.60 23.95 -17.04
C ASN A 37 2.45 24.44 -15.58
N GLY A 38 1.25 24.84 -15.16
CA GLY A 38 1.00 25.38 -13.81
C GLY A 38 1.47 24.44 -12.71
N LEU A 39 1.07 23.17 -12.80
CA LEU A 39 1.48 22.13 -11.83
C LEU A 39 3.01 21.93 -11.80
N LEU A 40 3.67 22.01 -12.97
CA LEU A 40 5.13 21.90 -13.05
C LEU A 40 5.82 23.05 -12.32
N ARG A 41 5.27 24.27 -12.46
CA ARG A 41 5.79 25.47 -11.76
C ARG A 41 5.58 25.37 -10.26
N ILE A 42 4.42 24.90 -9.81
CA ILE A 42 4.13 24.65 -8.40
C ILE A 42 5.11 23.64 -7.82
N TYR A 43 5.36 22.52 -8.50
CA TYR A 43 6.34 21.53 -8.03
C TYR A 43 7.76 22.10 -7.94
N LYS A 44 8.18 22.91 -8.89
CA LYS A 44 9.48 23.60 -8.86
C LYS A 44 9.55 24.59 -7.70
N PHE A 45 8.47 25.34 -7.48
CA PHE A 45 8.38 26.31 -6.40
C PHE A 45 8.49 25.62 -5.04
N ILE A 46 7.68 24.57 -4.78
CA ILE A 46 7.73 23.78 -3.55
C ILE A 46 9.13 23.18 -3.35
N ASN A 47 9.75 22.67 -4.39
CA ASN A 47 11.11 22.14 -4.29
C ASN A 47 12.17 23.20 -3.98
N LYS A 48 12.01 24.42 -4.49
CA LYS A 48 12.84 25.57 -4.15
C LYS A 48 12.67 25.94 -2.66
N HIS A 49 11.44 25.89 -2.14
CA HIS A 49 11.06 26.24 -0.77
C HIS A 49 10.85 25.04 0.15
N LYS A 50 11.55 23.92 -0.11
CA LYS A 50 11.41 22.67 0.67
C LYS A 50 11.70 22.81 2.17
N ALA A 51 12.49 23.81 2.59
CA ALA A 51 12.71 24.10 4.01
C ALA A 51 11.44 24.61 4.70
N THR A 52 10.65 25.45 4.02
CA THR A 52 9.34 25.91 4.48
C THR A 52 8.34 24.76 4.52
N ALA A 53 8.26 23.94 3.47
CA ALA A 53 7.43 22.74 3.45
C ALA A 53 7.76 21.78 4.61
N LYS A 54 9.05 21.65 4.93
CA LYS A 54 9.48 20.88 6.11
C LYS A 54 9.03 21.49 7.43
N LYS A 55 8.97 22.82 7.56
CA LYS A 55 8.45 23.47 8.78
C LYS A 55 6.95 23.31 8.94
N SER A 56 6.22 23.31 7.83
CA SER A 56 4.76 23.24 7.78
C SER A 56 4.21 21.82 7.83
N HIS A 57 5.06 20.79 7.98
CA HIS A 57 4.61 19.41 7.90
C HIS A 57 3.81 18.99 9.13
N TYR A 58 2.74 18.27 8.90
CA TYR A 58 1.98 17.57 9.94
C TYR A 58 2.37 16.09 10.04
N HIS A 59 2.92 15.50 8.97
CA HIS A 59 3.34 14.10 8.95
C HIS A 59 4.66 13.90 8.22
N LYS A 60 5.43 12.91 8.69
CA LYS A 60 6.74 12.55 8.14
C LYS A 60 6.86 11.05 7.98
N ILE A 61 7.16 10.59 6.76
CA ILE A 61 7.30 9.18 6.41
C ILE A 61 8.74 8.91 5.96
N ALA A 62 9.33 7.80 6.40
CA ALA A 62 10.64 7.38 5.93
C ALA A 62 10.58 7.01 4.43
N VAL A 63 11.64 7.31 3.69
CA VAL A 63 11.73 7.06 2.24
C VAL A 63 12.97 6.26 1.95
N ASP A 64 12.87 5.29 1.03
CA ASP A 64 14.04 4.58 0.53
C ASP A 64 14.94 5.48 -0.34
N LYS A 65 16.23 5.16 -0.39
CA LYS A 65 17.21 5.92 -1.17
C LYS A 65 16.82 6.01 -2.64
N ALA A 66 16.34 4.92 -3.24
CA ALA A 66 15.97 4.89 -4.66
C ALA A 66 14.80 5.84 -4.99
N VAL A 67 13.83 5.98 -4.06
CA VAL A 67 12.74 6.95 -4.20
C VAL A 67 13.25 8.38 -4.08
N TYR A 68 14.16 8.64 -3.14
CA TYR A 68 14.77 9.96 -2.96
C TYR A 68 15.56 10.40 -4.19
N ASP A 69 16.38 9.51 -4.73
CA ASP A 69 17.20 9.78 -5.91
C ASP A 69 16.32 10.07 -7.14
N GLU A 70 15.31 9.22 -7.37
CA GLU A 70 14.35 9.41 -8.46
C GLU A 70 13.54 10.70 -8.33
N TYR A 71 13.10 11.04 -7.11
CA TYR A 71 12.39 12.28 -6.85
C TYR A 71 13.25 13.51 -7.22
N ASN A 72 14.49 13.55 -6.76
CA ASN A 72 15.38 14.68 -7.06
C ASN A 72 15.75 14.77 -8.54
N GLU A 73 15.86 13.63 -9.23
CA GLU A 73 16.13 13.60 -10.65
C GLU A 73 14.95 14.12 -11.49
N ARG A 74 13.70 13.79 -11.10
CA ARG A 74 12.52 13.95 -11.93
C ARG A 74 11.59 15.09 -11.52
N ILE A 75 11.69 15.59 -10.29
CA ILE A 75 10.79 16.63 -9.80
C ILE A 75 10.85 17.90 -10.67
N GLY A 76 9.70 18.37 -11.08
CA GLY A 76 9.59 19.56 -11.89
C GLY A 76 10.11 19.41 -13.34
N LYS A 77 10.38 18.19 -13.82
CA LYS A 77 10.75 17.91 -15.21
C LYS A 77 9.60 17.31 -16.01
N ILE A 78 9.64 17.52 -17.30
CA ILE A 78 8.73 16.90 -18.26
C ILE A 78 9.18 15.45 -18.47
N ALA A 79 8.26 14.49 -18.38
CA ALA A 79 8.53 13.08 -18.61
C ALA A 79 8.62 12.77 -20.09
N ASN A 80 7.66 13.29 -20.88
CA ASN A 80 7.55 13.03 -22.31
C ASN A 80 6.69 14.11 -22.99
N LYS A 81 6.67 14.13 -24.31
CA LYS A 81 5.74 14.94 -25.11
C LYS A 81 4.78 14.03 -25.86
N GLU A 82 3.50 14.22 -25.67
CA GLU A 82 2.45 13.53 -26.44
C GLU A 82 2.22 14.15 -27.82
N LYS A 83 1.47 13.44 -28.66
CA LYS A 83 1.03 13.98 -29.98
C LYS A 83 0.31 15.30 -29.75
N GLY A 84 0.74 16.36 -30.47
CA GLY A 84 0.23 17.73 -30.30
C GLY A 84 1.10 18.60 -29.37
N ASN A 85 2.31 18.17 -29.06
CA ASN A 85 3.29 18.91 -28.23
C ASN A 85 2.89 19.12 -26.75
N LYS A 86 1.88 18.40 -26.27
CA LYS A 86 1.43 18.45 -24.88
C LYS A 86 2.46 17.83 -23.94
N ASN A 87 2.85 18.59 -22.92
CA ASN A 87 3.83 18.15 -21.93
C ASN A 87 3.21 17.13 -20.97
N VAL A 88 3.82 15.96 -20.85
CA VAL A 88 3.51 14.97 -19.81
C VAL A 88 4.45 15.20 -18.63
N ILE A 89 3.89 15.60 -17.51
CA ILE A 89 4.65 15.84 -16.28
C ILE A 89 4.99 14.51 -15.62
N ASN A 90 6.18 14.39 -15.03
CA ASN A 90 6.54 13.24 -14.22
C ASN A 90 5.58 13.13 -13.04
N ASN A 91 4.73 12.13 -13.07
CA ASN A 91 3.86 11.79 -11.94
C ASN A 91 4.67 11.00 -10.92
N LEU A 92 5.04 11.66 -9.82
CA LEU A 92 5.74 11.07 -8.68
C LEU A 92 4.75 10.61 -7.60
N ALA A 93 3.53 10.21 -8.00
CA ALA A 93 2.50 9.74 -7.10
C ALA A 93 3.00 8.55 -6.29
N ILE A 94 2.63 8.56 -5.01
CA ILE A 94 2.91 7.51 -4.04
C ILE A 94 1.58 6.87 -3.70
N SER A 95 1.46 5.56 -3.91
CA SER A 95 0.31 4.80 -3.43
C SER A 95 0.47 4.57 -1.94
N LYS A 96 -0.42 5.17 -1.16
CA LYS A 96 -0.37 5.10 0.29
C LYS A 96 -1.06 3.85 0.82
N THR A 97 -0.59 3.37 1.95
CA THR A 97 -1.32 2.39 2.76
C THR A 97 -2.39 3.06 3.59
N TYR A 98 -3.31 2.28 4.15
CA TYR A 98 -4.34 2.81 5.04
C TYR A 98 -3.71 3.28 6.36
N THR A 99 -4.03 4.49 6.78
CA THR A 99 -3.54 5.10 8.02
C THR A 99 -4.70 5.63 8.85
N ASP A 100 -4.55 5.56 10.16
CA ASP A 100 -5.45 6.22 11.09
C ASP A 100 -5.36 7.76 10.89
N PRO A 101 -6.48 8.46 10.68
CA PRO A 101 -6.48 9.89 10.37
C PRO A 101 -5.95 10.77 11.52
N ASN A 102 -5.98 10.29 12.77
CA ASN A 102 -5.55 11.07 13.93
C ASN A 102 -4.06 10.87 14.25
N THR A 103 -3.58 9.64 14.11
CA THR A 103 -2.20 9.28 14.46
C THR A 103 -1.26 9.26 13.26
N HIS A 104 -1.82 9.23 12.04
CA HIS A 104 -1.11 9.03 10.76
C HIS A 104 -0.25 7.76 10.73
N LYS A 105 -0.50 6.81 11.64
CA LYS A 105 0.17 5.50 11.64
C LYS A 105 -0.65 4.50 10.85
N ALA A 106 0.05 3.62 10.16
CA ALA A 106 -0.58 2.58 9.37
C ALA A 106 -1.10 1.45 10.25
N LEU A 107 -2.17 0.82 9.80
CA LEU A 107 -2.76 -0.38 10.37
C LEU A 107 -3.37 -1.23 9.25
N ILE A 108 -3.61 -2.49 9.53
CA ILE A 108 -4.38 -3.37 8.65
C ILE A 108 -5.84 -3.33 9.14
N PRO A 109 -6.80 -2.85 8.32
CA PRO A 109 -8.19 -2.86 8.69
C PRO A 109 -8.69 -4.28 8.94
N GLY A 110 -9.46 -4.48 10.02
CA GLY A 110 -10.08 -5.76 10.34
C GLY A 110 -10.98 -6.28 9.23
N SER A 111 -11.59 -5.38 8.45
CA SER A 111 -12.35 -5.75 7.26
C SER A 111 -11.50 -6.40 6.16
N SER A 112 -10.25 -5.98 6.01
CA SER A 112 -9.30 -6.59 5.05
C SER A 112 -8.88 -7.98 5.50
N ILE A 113 -8.58 -8.15 6.79
CA ILE A 113 -8.27 -9.47 7.39
C ILE A 113 -9.49 -10.40 7.26
N LYS A 114 -10.68 -9.89 7.59
CA LYS A 114 -11.93 -10.65 7.44
C LYS A 114 -12.18 -11.06 5.97
N GLY A 115 -11.86 -10.19 5.02
CA GLY A 115 -11.97 -10.50 3.59
C GLY A 115 -11.03 -11.63 3.17
N ALA A 116 -9.78 -11.62 3.63
CA ALA A 116 -8.83 -12.68 3.37
C ALA A 116 -9.31 -14.02 3.95
N ILE A 117 -9.70 -14.03 5.23
CA ILE A 117 -10.27 -15.23 5.88
C ILE A 117 -11.52 -15.72 5.13
N SER A 118 -12.41 -14.81 4.70
CA SER A 118 -13.61 -15.15 3.96
C SER A 118 -13.28 -15.88 2.65
N THR A 119 -12.27 -15.45 1.93
CA THR A 119 -11.84 -16.08 0.67
C THR A 119 -11.39 -17.52 0.90
N ALA A 120 -10.50 -17.74 1.86
CA ALA A 120 -10.02 -19.06 2.22
C ALA A 120 -11.15 -19.97 2.73
N TYR A 121 -12.03 -19.45 3.55
CA TYR A 121 -13.14 -20.21 4.14
C TYR A 121 -14.23 -20.58 3.11
N GLN A 122 -14.46 -19.74 2.10
CA GLN A 122 -15.35 -20.10 0.98
C GLN A 122 -14.82 -21.31 0.21
N GLU A 123 -13.53 -21.35 -0.05
CA GLU A 123 -12.90 -22.51 -0.72
C GLU A 123 -12.98 -23.77 0.14
N PHE A 124 -12.69 -23.66 1.44
CA PHE A 124 -12.83 -24.75 2.41
C PHE A 124 -14.26 -25.32 2.41
N LEU A 125 -15.28 -24.45 2.50
CA LEU A 125 -16.69 -24.88 2.45
C LEU A 125 -17.06 -25.51 1.10
N TYR A 126 -16.56 -24.96 -0.01
CA TYR A 126 -16.80 -25.54 -1.34
C TYR A 126 -16.18 -26.93 -1.44
N ASN A 127 -14.99 -27.12 -0.93
CA ASN A 127 -14.34 -28.44 -0.89
C ASN A 127 -15.13 -29.44 -0.04
N LYS A 128 -15.75 -28.98 1.04
CA LYS A 128 -16.57 -29.81 1.94
C LYS A 128 -17.92 -30.18 1.35
N TYR A 129 -18.61 -29.25 0.71
CA TYR A 129 -20.00 -29.45 0.27
C TYR A 129 -20.12 -29.73 -1.23
N LYS A 130 -19.17 -29.29 -2.06
CA LYS A 130 -19.22 -29.34 -3.53
C LYS A 130 -20.48 -28.71 -4.12
N ASP A 131 -21.05 -27.73 -3.42
CA ASP A 131 -22.30 -27.03 -3.74
C ASP A 131 -22.08 -25.51 -3.59
N TYR A 132 -22.01 -24.83 -4.73
CA TYR A 132 -21.74 -23.40 -4.77
C TYR A 132 -22.90 -22.55 -4.17
N ASP A 133 -24.14 -22.92 -4.45
CA ASP A 133 -25.31 -22.16 -3.95
C ASP A 133 -25.40 -22.28 -2.44
N LYS A 134 -25.12 -23.44 -1.88
CA LYS A 134 -25.03 -23.65 -0.44
C LYS A 134 -23.94 -22.78 0.19
N VAL A 135 -22.74 -22.74 -0.38
CA VAL A 135 -21.64 -21.89 0.12
C VAL A 135 -22.00 -20.42 0.04
N LYS A 136 -22.58 -19.99 -1.08
CA LYS A 136 -23.04 -18.63 -1.28
C LYS A 136 -24.06 -18.20 -0.21
N ASN A 137 -25.04 -19.04 0.08
CA ASN A 137 -26.04 -18.78 1.10
C ASN A 137 -25.42 -18.68 2.51
N LEU A 138 -24.47 -19.56 2.85
CA LEU A 138 -23.78 -19.54 4.14
C LEU A 138 -22.86 -18.34 4.34
N MET A 139 -22.29 -17.78 3.27
CA MET A 139 -21.23 -16.78 3.38
C MET A 139 -21.66 -15.37 2.95
N LEU A 140 -22.53 -15.25 1.96
CA LEU A 140 -22.84 -13.98 1.29
C LEU A 140 -24.30 -13.55 1.44
N ASP A 141 -25.19 -14.42 1.93
CA ASP A 141 -26.60 -14.06 2.15
C ASP A 141 -26.68 -12.91 3.17
N PRO A 142 -27.45 -11.84 2.88
CA PRO A 142 -27.68 -10.76 3.84
C PRO A 142 -28.55 -11.17 5.04
N THR A 143 -29.17 -12.34 5.01
CA THR A 143 -30.02 -12.89 6.08
C THR A 143 -29.22 -13.49 7.23
N ASP A 144 -29.89 -14.04 8.21
CA ASP A 144 -29.29 -14.66 9.41
C ASP A 144 -28.52 -15.97 9.11
N SER A 145 -28.68 -16.52 7.91
CA SER A 145 -27.92 -17.70 7.46
C SER A 145 -26.42 -17.44 7.22
N ASN A 146 -26.02 -16.19 7.11
CA ASN A 146 -24.62 -15.82 6.90
C ASN A 146 -23.80 -16.02 8.19
N ILE A 147 -23.04 -17.11 8.23
CA ILE A 147 -22.21 -17.46 9.40
C ILE A 147 -21.10 -16.45 9.68
N PHE A 148 -20.60 -15.75 8.64
CA PHE A 148 -19.55 -14.74 8.77
C PHE A 148 -20.00 -13.43 9.44
N LYS A 149 -21.31 -13.22 9.64
CA LYS A 149 -21.79 -12.13 10.52
C LYS A 149 -21.33 -12.31 11.97
N ASN A 150 -21.11 -13.55 12.38
CA ASN A 150 -20.68 -13.89 13.73
C ASN A 150 -19.17 -13.74 13.94
N LEU A 151 -18.37 -13.51 12.88
CA LEU A 151 -16.94 -13.24 12.95
C LEU A 151 -16.72 -11.72 13.04
N LEU A 152 -16.15 -11.29 14.17
CA LEU A 152 -15.71 -9.91 14.37
C LEU A 152 -14.19 -9.89 14.44
N ILE A 153 -13.60 -8.95 13.70
CA ILE A 153 -12.14 -8.76 13.67
C ILE A 153 -11.85 -7.27 13.88
N SER A 154 -11.01 -6.96 14.85
CA SER A 154 -10.55 -5.60 15.09
C SER A 154 -9.56 -5.16 14.00
N ASP A 155 -9.33 -3.86 13.89
CA ASP A 155 -8.16 -3.34 13.22
C ASP A 155 -6.89 -3.81 13.94
N SER A 156 -5.79 -3.92 13.22
CA SER A 156 -4.51 -4.29 13.83
C SER A 156 -3.94 -3.17 14.72
N THR A 157 -2.95 -3.51 15.52
CA THR A 157 -2.07 -2.50 16.14
C THR A 157 -1.42 -1.63 15.07
N GLN A 158 -1.13 -0.37 15.44
CA GLN A 158 -0.57 0.61 14.54
C GLN A 158 0.95 0.47 14.40
N THR A 159 1.49 0.71 13.21
CA THR A 159 2.92 0.66 12.93
C THR A 159 3.39 1.81 12.04
N ALA A 160 4.72 2.00 12.01
CA ALA A 160 5.36 2.92 11.09
C ALA A 160 5.43 2.33 9.67
N THR A 161 5.53 3.22 8.69
CA THR A 161 5.69 2.88 7.29
C THR A 161 6.97 3.40 6.70
N LYS A 162 7.32 2.89 5.53
CA LYS A 162 8.39 3.40 4.69
C LYS A 162 7.97 3.34 3.22
N ILE A 163 8.37 4.34 2.45
CA ILE A 163 8.10 4.40 1.02
C ILE A 163 9.24 3.75 0.25
N PHE A 164 8.88 2.79 -0.61
CA PHE A 164 9.80 2.07 -1.47
C PHE A 164 9.47 2.29 -2.95
N LYS A 165 10.49 2.19 -3.78
CA LYS A 165 10.33 2.01 -5.21
C LYS A 165 10.21 0.51 -5.47
N VAL A 166 9.06 0.09 -5.99
CA VAL A 166 8.75 -1.30 -6.30
C VAL A 166 8.67 -1.45 -7.81
N GLN A 167 9.18 -2.54 -8.32
CA GLN A 167 9.22 -2.83 -9.75
C GLN A 167 8.59 -4.18 -10.03
N ASN A 168 7.67 -4.23 -10.98
CA ASN A 168 7.09 -5.50 -11.41
C ASN A 168 8.14 -6.35 -12.12
N LEU A 169 8.26 -7.61 -11.72
CA LEU A 169 9.05 -8.59 -12.46
C LEU A 169 8.33 -8.94 -13.76
N LYS A 170 9.09 -9.00 -14.85
CA LYS A 170 8.60 -9.49 -16.14
C LYS A 170 9.19 -10.87 -16.41
N ARG A 171 8.47 -11.69 -17.17
CA ARG A 171 8.96 -13.00 -17.65
C ARG A 171 10.31 -12.89 -18.37
N ASN A 172 10.52 -11.80 -19.10
CA ASN A 172 11.82 -11.50 -19.69
C ASN A 172 12.57 -10.56 -18.75
N ILE A 173 13.50 -11.12 -17.99
CA ILE A 173 14.31 -10.45 -16.95
C ILE A 173 15.15 -9.29 -17.53
N ASP A 174 15.48 -9.34 -18.83
CA ASP A 174 16.26 -8.29 -19.51
C ASP A 174 15.47 -6.97 -19.67
N LYS A 175 14.18 -6.96 -19.36
CA LYS A 175 13.34 -5.77 -19.47
C LYS A 175 12.84 -5.31 -18.11
N GLU A 176 13.19 -4.10 -17.75
CA GLU A 176 12.63 -3.44 -16.57
C GLU A 176 11.10 -3.40 -16.63
N GLY A 177 10.48 -3.82 -15.54
CA GLY A 177 9.03 -3.71 -15.35
C GLY A 177 8.61 -2.28 -15.01
N LEU A 178 7.30 -2.06 -14.95
CA LEU A 178 6.75 -0.80 -14.47
C LEU A 178 7.17 -0.56 -13.02
N SER A 179 7.74 0.61 -12.77
CA SER A 179 8.14 1.03 -11.43
C SER A 179 7.04 1.90 -10.81
N ILE A 180 6.63 1.55 -9.60
CA ILE A 180 5.67 2.30 -8.78
C ILE A 180 6.27 2.62 -7.42
N ARG A 181 5.70 3.59 -6.72
CA ARG A 181 6.11 3.97 -5.37
C ARG A 181 5.00 3.60 -4.42
N LEU A 182 5.33 2.74 -3.46
CA LEU A 182 4.38 2.24 -2.47
C LEU A 182 4.84 2.62 -1.07
N GLU A 183 3.90 3.05 -0.25
CA GLU A 183 4.06 3.10 1.19
C GLU A 183 3.74 1.71 1.75
N LEU A 184 4.71 1.09 2.38
CA LEU A 184 4.63 -0.26 2.92
C LEU A 184 4.83 -0.25 4.43
N LEU A 185 4.23 -1.22 5.10
CA LEU A 185 4.44 -1.47 6.52
C LEU A 185 5.90 -1.87 6.77
N SER A 186 6.42 -1.55 7.95
CA SER A 186 7.78 -1.95 8.33
C SER A 186 7.85 -3.45 8.55
N ALA A 187 8.72 -4.13 7.82
CA ALA A 187 8.80 -5.60 7.73
C ALA A 187 9.15 -6.34 9.03
N THR A 188 9.53 -5.65 10.10
CA THR A 188 9.97 -6.27 11.35
C THR A 188 9.02 -6.03 12.53
N LYS A 189 7.78 -5.62 12.23
CA LYS A 189 6.79 -5.33 13.26
C LYS A 189 5.70 -6.38 13.28
N GLU A 190 5.54 -7.02 14.42
CA GLU A 190 4.35 -7.82 14.71
C GLU A 190 3.14 -6.91 14.77
N LEU A 191 2.05 -7.35 14.15
CA LEU A 191 0.76 -6.69 14.19
C LEU A 191 -0.23 -7.62 14.88
N GLU A 192 -0.84 -7.11 15.94
CA GLU A 192 -1.83 -7.83 16.73
C GLU A 192 -3.23 -7.35 16.36
N PHE A 193 -4.18 -8.28 16.33
CA PHE A 193 -5.60 -7.99 16.19
C PHE A 193 -6.43 -8.99 17.00
N SER A 194 -7.63 -8.58 17.39
CA SER A 194 -8.56 -9.44 18.12
C SER A 194 -9.57 -10.06 17.16
N LEU A 195 -9.81 -11.35 17.33
CA LEU A 195 -10.83 -12.10 16.62
C LEU A 195 -11.85 -12.63 17.65
N ILE A 196 -13.14 -12.41 17.38
CA ILE A 196 -14.25 -12.87 18.23
C ILE A 196 -15.25 -13.63 17.36
N ILE A 197 -15.57 -14.85 17.76
CA ILE A 197 -16.64 -15.65 17.17
C ILE A 197 -17.83 -15.65 18.13
N LYS A 198 -18.98 -15.13 17.67
CA LYS A 198 -20.22 -15.03 18.49
C LYS A 198 -21.02 -16.33 18.54
N ASP A 199 -20.86 -17.20 17.52
CA ASP A 199 -21.61 -18.46 17.39
C ASP A 199 -20.63 -19.57 16.97
N GLU A 200 -20.09 -20.26 17.96
CA GLU A 200 -19.11 -21.34 17.78
C GLU A 200 -19.74 -22.63 17.22
N ASN A 201 -21.07 -22.77 17.22
CA ASN A 201 -21.72 -23.95 16.65
C ASN A 201 -21.64 -23.97 15.12
N ASN A 202 -21.63 -22.79 14.50
CA ASN A 202 -21.63 -22.65 13.04
C ASN A 202 -20.28 -22.21 12.46
N LEU A 203 -19.41 -21.62 13.28
CA LEU A 203 -18.09 -21.15 12.87
C LEU A 203 -17.10 -21.37 14.02
N ASN A 204 -16.02 -22.10 13.77
CA ASN A 204 -14.99 -22.33 14.78
C ASN A 204 -13.60 -21.90 14.30
N ILE A 205 -12.73 -21.63 15.27
CA ILE A 205 -11.39 -21.09 14.98
C ILE A 205 -10.48 -22.11 14.28
N SER A 206 -10.62 -23.42 14.60
CA SER A 206 -9.81 -24.47 13.98
C SER A 206 -10.10 -24.60 12.49
N ASP A 207 -11.38 -24.56 12.08
CA ASP A 207 -11.78 -24.60 10.68
C ASP A 207 -11.28 -23.35 9.92
N ILE A 208 -11.28 -22.17 10.57
CA ILE A 208 -10.74 -20.93 10.02
C ILE A 208 -9.22 -21.05 9.81
N ALA A 209 -8.50 -21.51 10.81
CA ALA A 209 -7.05 -21.69 10.74
C ALA A 209 -6.66 -22.69 9.64
N GLN A 210 -7.36 -23.84 9.60
CA GLN A 210 -7.13 -24.81 8.55
C GLN A 210 -7.41 -24.24 7.16
N ALA A 211 -8.54 -23.58 6.97
CA ALA A 211 -8.89 -22.96 5.70
C ALA A 211 -7.83 -21.96 5.23
N CYS A 212 -7.34 -21.11 6.13
CA CYS A 212 -6.29 -20.16 5.81
C CYS A 212 -4.96 -20.85 5.46
N ASN A 213 -4.57 -21.87 6.22
CA ASN A 213 -3.36 -22.63 5.95
C ASN A 213 -3.45 -23.32 4.58
N ASP A 214 -4.54 -24.02 4.30
CA ASP A 214 -4.71 -24.76 3.05
C ASP A 214 -4.68 -23.81 1.84
N HIS A 215 -5.38 -22.68 1.92
CA HIS A 215 -5.46 -21.72 0.82
C HIS A 215 -4.14 -20.93 0.60
N TYR A 216 -3.59 -20.33 1.65
CA TYR A 216 -2.47 -19.40 1.49
C TYR A 216 -1.11 -20.08 1.39
N LEU A 217 -0.90 -21.22 2.06
CA LEU A 217 0.34 -21.98 1.90
C LEU A 217 0.47 -22.55 0.49
N GLU A 218 -0.64 -23.05 -0.11
CA GLU A 218 -0.62 -23.54 -1.49
C GLU A 218 -0.25 -22.44 -2.48
N ILE A 219 -0.80 -21.22 -2.30
CA ILE A 219 -0.46 -20.07 -3.13
C ILE A 219 1.03 -19.73 -2.98
N PHE A 220 1.54 -19.72 -1.75
CA PHE A 220 2.93 -19.40 -1.46
C PHE A 220 3.88 -20.45 -2.08
N ASP A 221 3.59 -21.73 -1.89
CA ASP A 221 4.36 -22.84 -2.49
C ASP A 221 4.36 -22.77 -4.02
N SER A 222 3.23 -22.33 -4.62
CA SER A 222 3.13 -22.15 -6.07
C SER A 222 4.09 -21.07 -6.60
N ILE A 223 4.33 -20.02 -5.82
CA ILE A 223 5.28 -18.95 -6.19
C ILE A 223 6.71 -19.48 -6.20
N GLU A 224 7.09 -20.29 -5.22
CA GLU A 224 8.43 -20.90 -5.17
C GLU A 224 8.68 -21.87 -6.32
N ASN A 225 7.64 -22.56 -6.76
CA ASN A 225 7.70 -23.53 -7.86
C ASN A 225 7.52 -22.90 -9.26
N ASP A 226 7.25 -21.59 -9.35
CA ASP A 226 7.09 -20.92 -10.64
C ASP A 226 8.42 -20.87 -11.41
N ALA A 227 8.32 -21.05 -12.73
CA ALA A 227 9.48 -20.94 -13.64
C ALA A 227 10.16 -19.56 -13.59
N ILE A 228 9.42 -18.51 -13.17
CA ILE A 228 9.97 -17.18 -12.95
C ILE A 228 10.87 -17.17 -11.72
N TYR A 229 10.49 -17.85 -10.64
CA TYR A 229 11.29 -17.93 -9.42
C TYR A 229 12.65 -18.56 -9.69
N SER A 230 12.72 -19.60 -10.49
CA SER A 230 13.98 -20.27 -10.86
C SER A 230 14.95 -19.35 -11.62
N GLN A 231 14.43 -18.30 -12.28
CA GLN A 231 15.21 -17.33 -13.06
C GLN A 231 15.58 -16.07 -12.25
N LEU A 232 15.11 -15.95 -11.01
CA LEU A 232 15.48 -14.83 -10.14
C LEU A 232 16.94 -14.92 -9.72
N ASP A 233 17.58 -13.76 -9.57
CA ASP A 233 18.87 -13.65 -8.93
C ASP A 233 18.84 -14.26 -7.51
N ASP A 234 19.91 -14.91 -7.09
CA ASP A 234 20.02 -15.56 -5.77
C ASP A 234 19.70 -14.58 -4.61
N LYS A 235 20.06 -13.32 -4.78
CA LYS A 235 19.69 -12.27 -3.82
C LYS A 235 18.19 -12.11 -3.65
N PHE A 236 17.40 -12.23 -4.71
CA PHE A 236 15.92 -12.19 -4.62
C PHE A 236 15.35 -13.48 -4.04
N LYS A 237 15.97 -14.62 -4.36
CA LYS A 237 15.60 -15.91 -3.76
C LYS A 237 15.81 -15.90 -2.26
N ASP A 238 16.93 -15.33 -1.80
CA ASP A 238 17.22 -15.19 -0.36
C ASP A 238 16.19 -14.29 0.34
N ILE A 239 15.77 -13.20 -0.31
CA ILE A 239 14.71 -12.33 0.25
C ILE A 239 13.37 -13.07 0.35
N LEU A 240 13.01 -13.86 -0.65
CA LEU A 240 11.77 -14.66 -0.63
C LEU A 240 11.83 -15.80 0.39
N ARG A 241 12.99 -16.44 0.57
CA ARG A 241 13.22 -17.46 1.61
C ARG A 241 13.15 -16.89 3.02
N CYS A 242 13.43 -15.60 3.21
CA CYS A 242 13.25 -14.93 4.49
C CYS A 242 11.78 -14.57 4.79
N ALA A 243 10.88 -14.69 3.80
CA ALA A 243 9.45 -14.56 3.99
C ALA A 243 8.88 -15.95 4.35
N GLU A 244 9.14 -16.40 5.57
CA GLU A 244 8.54 -17.62 6.10
C GLU A 244 7.04 -17.38 6.32
N LEU A 245 6.23 -18.21 5.67
CA LEU A 245 4.80 -18.31 5.98
C LEU A 245 4.67 -19.38 7.07
N GLU A 246 4.54 -18.95 8.30
CA GLU A 246 4.28 -19.86 9.41
C GLU A 246 2.82 -20.34 9.35
N LYS A 247 2.62 -21.65 9.62
CA LYS A 247 1.28 -22.17 9.84
C LYS A 247 0.63 -21.48 11.01
N ILE A 248 -0.67 -21.22 10.90
CA ILE A 248 -1.47 -20.84 12.05
C ILE A 248 -1.54 -22.04 12.98
N GLU A 249 -0.89 -21.97 14.11
CA GLU A 249 -0.98 -22.94 15.21
C GLU A 249 -1.97 -22.40 16.25
N LEU A 250 -2.83 -23.30 16.78
CA LEU A 250 -3.85 -22.97 17.77
C LEU A 250 -3.52 -23.64 19.10
#